data_2ff7758d4b6fe525c60ea525145ee9fa
#
_entry.id   2ff7758d4b6fe525c60ea525145ee9fa
#
_cell.length_a   1.000
_cell.length_b   1.000
_cell.length_c   1.000
_cell.angle_alpha   90.00
_cell.angle_beta   90.00
_cell.angle_gamma   90.00
#
_symmetry.space_group_name_H-M   'P 1'
#
loop_
_entity.id
_entity.type
_entity.pdbx_description
1 polymer ?
#
loop_
_entity_poly.entity_id
_entity_poly.type
_entity_poly.pdbx_seq_one_letter_code
_entity_poly.pdbx_strand_id
1 'polypeptide(L)'
;MPKQTVVQPRPLTRPTLILILISASLFVGGCGLLGTHKKVQVAQLLNPLVEADTARLIGEVNRLAAVHSVKGKIDIVFEDTSFAEAGIAEKYKQADGLLTVQRPGNIYLIIQVPFIAKDIAQMTSNGESFRVAVLQGDEKYRRFVKGTNSATYEKMDLDDKPTGAEKPKKVMNTKETVNAFSNLRPQHLTDALMVSGIQDIAQSGLTYVRSEFFQEEPDNRPQAKVGMRVVRGYYLLEEFSQPSSGQARLLRRFWFDRVGAIRLARVQAFSDQGLLITDVSYWDEKPFGEGAQPLLPSRIEITRPHDRYKLSIAYQSPAAADIDREFQPEAFVLENRWQLPEVDLDARQRNKASVTP
;
A
#
# COMPACT_ATOMS: atom_id res chain seq x y z
N MET A 1 -14.74 -91.55 11.87
CA MET A 1 -13.44 -91.09 12.43
C MET A 1 -12.51 -90.71 11.27
N PRO A 2 -12.22 -89.45 10.95
CA PRO A 2 -11.28 -89.13 9.92
C PRO A 2 -9.90 -89.02 10.52
N LYS A 3 -8.91 -89.58 9.82
CA LYS A 3 -7.50 -89.56 10.17
C LYS A 3 -6.90 -88.14 9.95
N GLN A 4 -6.32 -87.55 11.03
CA GLN A 4 -5.55 -86.36 10.95
C GLN A 4 -4.15 -86.66 10.33
N THR A 5 -3.87 -86.03 9.19
CA THR A 5 -2.55 -86.12 8.55
C THR A 5 -1.70 -84.98 9.14
N VAL A 6 -0.71 -85.32 9.95
CA VAL A 6 0.29 -84.39 10.49
C VAL A 6 1.29 -84.06 9.37
N VAL A 7 1.27 -82.86 8.87
CA VAL A 7 2.28 -82.32 7.93
C VAL A 7 3.49 -81.89 8.73
N GLN A 8 4.60 -82.59 8.64
CA GLN A 8 5.87 -82.15 9.19
C GLN A 8 6.49 -81.01 8.36
N PRO A 9 6.97 -79.93 8.98
CA PRO A 9 7.67 -78.88 8.23
C PRO A 9 9.02 -79.39 7.74
N ARG A 10 9.26 -79.20 6.44
CA ARG A 10 10.56 -79.49 5.82
C ARG A 10 11.61 -78.48 6.32
N PRO A 11 12.83 -78.95 6.69
CA PRO A 11 13.90 -78.00 7.07
C PRO A 11 14.34 -77.16 5.86
N LEU A 12 14.38 -75.85 6.03
CA LEU A 12 14.88 -74.90 5.03
C LEU A 12 16.36 -75.26 4.72
N THR A 13 16.66 -75.51 3.46
CA THR A 13 18.04 -75.82 3.00
C THR A 13 18.89 -74.53 3.09
N ARG A 14 20.18 -74.70 3.44
CA ARG A 14 21.15 -73.62 3.61
C ARG A 14 21.12 -72.56 2.48
N PRO A 15 20.92 -72.88 1.17
CA PRO A 15 20.83 -71.83 0.13
C PRO A 15 19.59 -70.94 0.25
N THR A 16 18.43 -71.42 0.71
CA THR A 16 17.20 -70.62 0.94
C THR A 16 17.35 -69.65 2.10
N LEU A 17 18.09 -70.00 3.14
CA LEU A 17 18.36 -69.13 4.26
C LEU A 17 19.30 -67.95 3.89
N ILE A 18 20.29 -68.23 3.03
CA ILE A 18 21.23 -67.23 2.49
C ILE A 18 20.49 -66.25 1.56
N LEU A 19 19.55 -66.71 0.75
CA LEU A 19 18.76 -65.88 -0.15
C LEU A 19 17.83 -64.92 0.62
N ILE A 20 17.23 -65.38 1.72
CA ILE A 20 16.39 -64.56 2.62
C ILE A 20 17.23 -63.50 3.35
N LEU A 21 18.46 -63.83 3.79
CA LEU A 21 19.37 -62.89 4.43
C LEU A 21 19.84 -61.80 3.45
N ILE A 22 20.14 -62.14 2.22
CA ILE A 22 20.53 -61.17 1.17
C ILE A 22 19.37 -60.25 0.81
N SER A 23 18.13 -60.77 0.73
CA SER A 23 16.96 -59.94 0.45
C SER A 23 16.62 -59.02 1.61
N ALA A 24 16.79 -59.45 2.84
CA ALA A 24 16.57 -58.60 4.03
C ALA A 24 17.60 -57.45 4.14
N SER A 25 18.86 -57.69 3.77
CA SER A 25 19.89 -56.64 3.75
C SER A 25 19.67 -55.57 2.66
N LEU A 26 18.99 -55.88 1.57
CA LEU A 26 18.61 -54.93 0.52
C LEU A 26 17.47 -53.98 0.98
N PHE A 27 16.64 -54.41 1.91
CA PHE A 27 15.56 -53.54 2.47
C PHE A 27 16.06 -52.60 3.59
N VAL A 28 17.14 -52.92 4.29
CA VAL A 28 17.67 -52.07 5.38
C VAL A 28 18.55 -50.94 4.85
N GLY A 29 19.10 -51.04 3.63
CA GLY A 29 19.96 -50.01 3.01
C GLY A 29 19.18 -48.85 2.32
N GLY A 30 17.85 -48.94 2.24
CA GLY A 30 17.04 -48.03 1.38
C GLY A 30 16.61 -46.69 2.01
N CYS A 31 16.76 -46.49 3.29
CA CYS A 31 16.26 -45.27 3.94
C CYS A 31 17.11 -44.01 3.77
N GLY A 32 18.29 -44.10 3.16
CA GLY A 32 19.19 -42.96 2.96
C GLY A 32 19.18 -42.35 1.55
N LEU A 33 18.65 -43.07 0.56
CA LEU A 33 18.74 -42.68 -0.86
C LEU A 33 17.56 -41.83 -1.38
N LEU A 34 16.49 -41.70 -0.60
CA LEU A 34 15.32 -40.89 -0.93
C LEU A 34 15.23 -39.63 -0.08
N GLY A 35 16.31 -39.20 0.52
CA GLY A 35 16.40 -37.85 1.11
C GLY A 35 16.23 -36.82 -0.01
N THR A 36 15.02 -36.37 -0.26
CA THR A 36 14.78 -35.15 -1.03
C THR A 36 15.42 -34.00 -0.28
N HIS A 37 16.69 -33.74 -0.59
CA HIS A 37 17.30 -32.48 -0.16
C HIS A 37 16.50 -31.37 -0.81
N LYS A 38 15.51 -30.83 -0.08
CA LYS A 38 14.90 -29.57 -0.43
C LYS A 38 16.06 -28.57 -0.51
N LYS A 39 16.49 -28.23 -1.73
CA LYS A 39 17.45 -27.13 -1.91
C LYS A 39 16.79 -25.90 -1.29
N VAL A 40 17.28 -25.49 -0.14
CA VAL A 40 16.89 -24.21 0.46
C VAL A 40 17.38 -23.16 -0.54
N GLN A 41 16.43 -22.50 -1.18
CA GLN A 41 16.73 -21.46 -2.15
C GLN A 41 17.14 -20.22 -1.36
N VAL A 42 18.45 -19.95 -1.32
CA VAL A 42 18.99 -18.75 -0.68
C VAL A 42 18.64 -17.54 -1.54
N ALA A 43 18.00 -16.54 -0.96
CA ALA A 43 17.69 -15.30 -1.65
C ALA A 43 18.98 -14.60 -2.09
N GLN A 44 19.07 -14.25 -3.37
CA GLN A 44 20.26 -13.61 -3.94
C GLN A 44 20.20 -12.10 -3.79
N LEU A 45 21.34 -11.48 -3.45
CA LEU A 45 21.47 -10.03 -3.46
C LEU A 45 21.38 -9.49 -4.89
N LEU A 46 20.50 -8.55 -5.10
CA LEU A 46 20.36 -7.84 -6.37
C LEU A 46 21.53 -6.89 -6.59
N ASN A 47 22.11 -6.91 -7.78
CA ASN A 47 23.27 -6.10 -8.19
C ASN A 47 23.01 -5.47 -9.56
N PRO A 48 23.74 -4.37 -9.93
CA PRO A 48 24.71 -3.65 -9.10
C PRO A 48 24.05 -2.75 -8.05
N LEU A 49 24.68 -2.58 -6.89
CA LEU A 49 24.27 -1.60 -5.89
C LEU A 49 24.99 -0.28 -6.16
N VAL A 50 24.22 0.82 -6.21
CA VAL A 50 24.73 2.17 -6.41
C VAL A 50 25.05 2.81 -5.06
N GLU A 51 26.20 3.47 -4.97
CA GLU A 51 26.60 4.24 -3.80
C GLU A 51 26.06 5.68 -3.87
N ALA A 52 25.64 6.21 -2.71
CA ALA A 52 25.16 7.58 -2.57
C ALA A 52 25.51 8.15 -1.19
N ASP A 53 25.85 9.42 -1.17
CA ASP A 53 25.94 10.21 0.06
C ASP A 53 24.56 10.81 0.44
N THR A 54 24.51 11.48 1.58
CA THR A 54 23.30 12.13 2.07
C THR A 54 22.78 13.20 1.10
N ALA A 55 23.68 13.96 0.48
CA ALA A 55 23.30 15.03 -0.44
C ALA A 55 22.58 14.47 -1.69
N ARG A 56 23.06 13.34 -2.23
CA ARG A 56 22.42 12.66 -3.35
C ARG A 56 21.05 12.11 -2.99
N LEU A 57 20.87 11.54 -1.77
CA LEU A 57 19.56 11.07 -1.29
C LEU A 57 18.57 12.22 -1.16
N ILE A 58 19.00 13.36 -0.59
CA ILE A 58 18.19 14.58 -0.50
C ILE A 58 17.84 15.10 -1.90
N GLY A 59 18.82 15.10 -2.81
CA GLY A 59 18.61 15.47 -4.22
C GLY A 59 17.52 14.64 -4.89
N GLU A 60 17.45 13.34 -4.59
CA GLU A 60 16.40 12.45 -5.13
C GLU A 60 15.01 12.78 -4.57
N VAL A 61 14.88 13.07 -3.27
CA VAL A 61 13.61 13.55 -2.69
C VAL A 61 13.20 14.87 -3.34
N ASN A 62 14.13 15.80 -3.48
CA ASN A 62 13.86 17.13 -4.04
C ASN A 62 13.56 17.09 -5.54
N ARG A 63 14.09 16.12 -6.28
CA ARG A 63 13.71 15.85 -7.68
C ARG A 63 12.21 15.57 -7.81
N LEU A 64 11.66 14.72 -6.94
CA LEU A 64 10.22 14.44 -6.91
C LEU A 64 9.42 15.63 -6.37
N ALA A 65 9.98 16.35 -5.41
CA ALA A 65 9.36 17.53 -4.83
C ALA A 65 9.30 18.72 -5.79
N ALA A 66 10.14 18.76 -6.83
CA ALA A 66 10.15 19.83 -7.83
C ALA A 66 8.92 19.82 -8.74
N VAL A 67 8.23 18.68 -8.86
CA VAL A 67 7.00 18.60 -9.67
C VAL A 67 5.89 19.41 -9.00
N HIS A 68 5.35 20.38 -9.71
CA HIS A 68 4.33 21.30 -9.20
C HIS A 68 2.92 20.71 -9.28
N SER A 69 2.59 20.07 -10.38
CA SER A 69 1.27 19.45 -10.58
C SER A 69 1.35 18.20 -11.46
N VAL A 70 0.38 17.30 -11.26
CA VAL A 70 0.17 16.12 -12.10
C VAL A 70 -1.32 15.95 -12.34
N LYS A 71 -1.73 15.77 -13.61
CA LYS A 71 -3.09 15.37 -13.96
C LYS A 71 -3.05 14.17 -14.88
N GLY A 72 -3.82 13.13 -14.55
CA GLY A 72 -3.85 11.91 -15.36
C GLY A 72 -4.99 10.97 -15.00
N LYS A 73 -5.22 10.01 -15.88
CA LYS A 73 -6.13 8.89 -15.63
C LYS A 73 -5.42 7.85 -14.76
N ILE A 74 -6.14 7.31 -13.79
CA ILE A 74 -5.61 6.34 -12.84
C ILE A 74 -6.55 5.14 -12.69
N ASP A 75 -5.96 4.01 -12.33
CA ASP A 75 -6.63 2.90 -11.68
C ASP A 75 -6.50 3.09 -10.17
N ILE A 76 -7.58 2.87 -9.44
CA ILE A 76 -7.61 2.98 -8.00
C ILE A 76 -8.19 1.70 -7.39
N VAL A 77 -7.48 1.13 -6.40
CA VAL A 77 -7.93 -0.04 -5.64
C VAL A 77 -7.87 0.31 -4.16
N PHE A 78 -9.00 0.18 -3.51
CA PHE A 78 -9.11 0.34 -2.06
C PHE A 78 -9.15 -1.03 -1.39
N GLU A 79 -8.48 -1.16 -0.24
CA GLU A 79 -8.46 -2.36 0.58
C GLU A 79 -8.73 -1.96 2.05
N ASP A 80 -9.77 -2.52 2.65
CA ASP A 80 -10.03 -2.37 4.08
C ASP A 80 -9.19 -3.40 4.84
N THR A 81 -8.35 -2.92 5.75
CA THR A 81 -7.47 -3.76 6.56
C THR A 81 -7.96 -3.93 7.99
N SER A 82 -9.21 -3.56 8.29
CA SER A 82 -9.79 -3.63 9.64
C SER A 82 -9.76 -5.04 10.23
N PHE A 83 -9.81 -6.06 9.39
CA PHE A 83 -9.80 -7.47 9.77
C PHE A 83 -8.52 -8.21 9.35
N ALA A 84 -7.46 -7.50 8.98
CA ALA A 84 -6.21 -8.09 8.50
C ALA A 84 -5.55 -9.01 9.56
N GLU A 85 -5.68 -8.70 10.85
CA GLU A 85 -5.21 -9.54 11.96
C GLU A 85 -5.91 -10.90 12.01
N ALA A 86 -7.15 -10.99 11.51
CA ALA A 86 -7.88 -12.24 11.35
C ALA A 86 -7.60 -12.94 10.00
N GLY A 87 -6.63 -12.44 9.22
CA GLY A 87 -6.27 -12.98 7.90
C GLY A 87 -7.26 -12.61 6.79
N ILE A 88 -8.16 -11.66 7.04
CA ILE A 88 -9.17 -11.20 6.08
C ILE A 88 -8.83 -9.76 5.70
N ALA A 89 -8.42 -9.54 4.44
CA ALA A 89 -8.34 -8.22 3.85
C ALA A 89 -9.39 -8.14 2.73
N GLU A 90 -10.34 -7.22 2.87
CA GLU A 90 -11.36 -7.02 1.84
C GLU A 90 -10.81 -6.09 0.77
N LYS A 91 -10.52 -6.66 -0.41
CA LYS A 91 -10.16 -5.91 -1.60
C LYS A 91 -11.41 -5.49 -2.34
N TYR A 92 -11.57 -4.17 -2.47
CA TYR A 92 -12.60 -3.63 -3.34
C TYR A 92 -12.13 -3.68 -4.80
N LYS A 93 -13.11 -3.80 -5.71
CA LYS A 93 -12.81 -3.84 -7.13
C LYS A 93 -12.13 -2.54 -7.57
N GLN A 94 -11.25 -2.70 -8.54
CA GLN A 94 -10.63 -1.59 -9.24
C GLN A 94 -11.69 -0.62 -9.77
N ALA A 95 -11.47 0.67 -9.56
CA ALA A 95 -12.22 1.76 -10.15
C ALA A 95 -11.31 2.57 -11.07
N ASP A 96 -11.89 3.20 -12.08
CA ASP A 96 -11.20 4.20 -12.89
C ASP A 96 -11.25 5.55 -12.18
N GLY A 97 -10.27 6.40 -12.39
CA GLY A 97 -10.25 7.73 -11.83
C GLY A 97 -9.62 8.77 -12.75
N LEU A 98 -9.98 10.01 -12.50
CA LEU A 98 -9.28 11.17 -13.02
C LEU A 98 -8.74 11.95 -11.85
N LEU A 99 -7.41 12.03 -11.77
CA LEU A 99 -6.70 12.69 -10.69
C LEU A 99 -6.05 13.98 -11.19
N THR A 100 -6.20 15.05 -10.42
CA THR A 100 -5.43 16.29 -10.56
C THR A 100 -4.90 16.65 -9.18
N VAL A 101 -3.59 16.77 -9.06
CA VAL A 101 -2.92 17.26 -7.84
C VAL A 101 -2.04 18.45 -8.18
N GLN A 102 -1.98 19.44 -7.27
CA GLN A 102 -1.14 20.63 -7.41
C GLN A 102 -0.67 21.09 -6.04
N ARG A 103 0.61 21.43 -5.93
CA ARG A 103 1.16 22.01 -4.68
C ARG A 103 0.48 23.31 -4.31
N PRO A 104 0.38 23.64 -2.99
CA PRO A 104 0.94 22.86 -1.87
C PRO A 104 0.10 21.66 -1.41
N GLY A 105 -1.20 21.63 -1.61
CA GLY A 105 -2.08 20.58 -1.08
C GLY A 105 -3.40 20.44 -1.82
N ASN A 106 -3.43 20.91 -3.07
CA ASN A 106 -4.62 20.90 -3.90
C ASN A 106 -4.83 19.52 -4.54
N ILE A 107 -6.05 19.02 -4.51
CA ILE A 107 -6.43 17.78 -5.19
C ILE A 107 -7.86 17.86 -5.72
N TYR A 108 -8.07 17.31 -6.91
CA TYR A 108 -9.37 16.94 -7.44
C TYR A 108 -9.29 15.49 -7.93
N LEU A 109 -10.11 14.63 -7.37
CA LEU A 109 -10.22 13.22 -7.74
C LEU A 109 -11.66 12.89 -8.09
N ILE A 110 -11.87 12.36 -9.29
CA ILE A 110 -13.12 11.75 -9.73
C ILE A 110 -12.91 10.24 -9.76
N ILE A 111 -13.81 9.49 -9.13
CA ILE A 111 -13.80 8.03 -9.11
C ILE A 111 -14.99 7.53 -9.91
N GLN A 112 -14.75 6.63 -10.85
CA GLN A 112 -15.73 6.20 -11.85
C GLN A 112 -15.89 4.68 -11.88
N VAL A 113 -17.07 4.25 -12.28
CA VAL A 113 -17.29 2.84 -12.61
C VAL A 113 -16.49 2.51 -13.87
N PRO A 114 -15.66 1.45 -13.85
CA PRO A 114 -14.88 1.05 -15.02
C PRO A 114 -15.77 0.85 -16.26
N PHE A 115 -15.29 1.26 -17.42
CA PHE A 115 -15.92 1.15 -18.74
C PHE A 115 -17.19 1.99 -18.97
N ILE A 116 -17.87 2.48 -17.91
CA ILE A 116 -19.15 3.20 -18.05
C ILE A 116 -18.96 4.71 -17.87
N ALA A 117 -17.84 5.13 -17.32
CA ALA A 117 -17.48 6.52 -16.98
C ALA A 117 -18.57 7.22 -16.11
N LYS A 118 -19.27 6.45 -15.26
CA LYS A 118 -20.27 6.98 -14.34
C LYS A 118 -19.59 7.28 -12.99
N ASP A 119 -19.70 8.52 -12.54
CA ASP A 119 -19.06 8.95 -11.29
C ASP A 119 -19.66 8.23 -10.08
N ILE A 120 -18.77 7.62 -9.28
CA ILE A 120 -19.09 7.02 -7.98
C ILE A 120 -18.96 8.07 -6.88
N ALA A 121 -17.86 8.82 -6.91
CA ALA A 121 -17.56 9.89 -5.97
C ALA A 121 -16.68 10.96 -6.64
N GLN A 122 -16.79 12.18 -6.13
CA GLN A 122 -15.85 13.25 -6.44
C GLN A 122 -15.33 13.84 -5.14
N MET A 123 -14.04 14.16 -5.09
CA MET A 123 -13.45 14.81 -3.94
C MET A 123 -12.50 15.92 -4.35
N THR A 124 -12.49 16.99 -3.56
CA THR A 124 -11.56 18.10 -3.69
C THR A 124 -10.96 18.48 -2.36
N SER A 125 -9.76 19.05 -2.40
CA SER A 125 -9.17 19.83 -1.32
C SER A 125 -8.37 21.00 -1.90
N ASN A 126 -8.37 22.11 -1.20
CA ASN A 126 -7.55 23.28 -1.48
C ASN A 126 -6.36 23.41 -0.50
N GLY A 127 -6.02 22.32 0.20
CA GLY A 127 -5.00 22.33 1.23
C GLY A 127 -5.52 22.65 2.64
N GLU A 128 -6.56 23.47 2.78
CA GLU A 128 -7.16 23.87 4.07
C GLU A 128 -8.42 23.07 4.38
N SER A 129 -9.34 23.01 3.44
CA SER A 129 -10.62 22.32 3.55
C SER A 129 -10.80 21.28 2.46
N PHE A 130 -11.64 20.31 2.72
CA PHE A 130 -11.98 19.29 1.74
C PHE A 130 -13.50 19.13 1.57
N ARG A 131 -13.89 18.61 0.40
CA ARG A 131 -15.26 18.28 0.06
C ARG A 131 -15.31 16.96 -0.68
N VAL A 132 -16.29 16.13 -0.34
CA VAL A 132 -16.49 14.80 -0.95
C VAL A 132 -17.97 14.65 -1.29
N ALA A 133 -18.28 14.44 -2.56
CA ALA A 133 -19.62 14.08 -3.02
C ALA A 133 -19.67 12.58 -3.28
N VAL A 134 -20.50 11.85 -2.56
CA VAL A 134 -20.80 10.43 -2.79
C VAL A 134 -22.07 10.36 -3.63
N LEU A 135 -21.93 9.89 -4.90
CA LEU A 135 -22.95 10.00 -5.93
C LEU A 135 -23.71 8.69 -6.19
N GLN A 136 -23.13 7.55 -5.78
CA GLN A 136 -23.68 6.22 -6.00
C GLN A 136 -24.07 5.56 -4.67
N GLY A 137 -24.90 4.53 -4.74
CA GLY A 137 -25.45 3.81 -3.60
C GLY A 137 -26.91 4.16 -3.35
N ASP A 138 -27.51 3.52 -2.33
CA ASP A 138 -28.85 3.86 -1.87
C ASP A 138 -28.92 5.32 -1.46
N GLU A 139 -30.09 5.94 -1.57
CA GLU A 139 -30.30 7.36 -1.29
C GLU A 139 -29.75 7.78 0.08
N LYS A 140 -29.91 6.94 1.10
CA LYS A 140 -29.40 7.16 2.47
C LYS A 140 -27.87 7.27 2.56
N TYR A 141 -27.09 6.77 1.56
CA TYR A 141 -25.63 6.83 1.54
C TYR A 141 -25.11 7.97 0.67
N ARG A 142 -25.94 8.52 -0.21
CA ARG A 142 -25.55 9.65 -1.07
C ARG A 142 -25.50 10.91 -0.22
N ARG A 143 -24.35 11.59 -0.20
CA ARG A 143 -24.12 12.75 0.64
C ARG A 143 -23.01 13.64 0.13
N PHE A 144 -23.03 14.87 0.61
CA PHE A 144 -21.96 15.83 0.42
C PHE A 144 -21.30 16.10 1.76
N VAL A 145 -20.03 15.67 1.89
CA VAL A 145 -19.24 15.79 3.13
C VAL A 145 -18.29 16.96 2.99
N LYS A 146 -18.17 17.79 4.01
CA LYS A 146 -17.18 18.88 4.09
C LYS A 146 -16.49 18.88 5.45
N GLY A 147 -15.25 19.33 5.48
CA GLY A 147 -14.45 19.43 6.70
C GLY A 147 -13.12 20.12 6.47
N THR A 148 -12.36 20.28 7.54
CA THR A 148 -11.03 20.91 7.57
C THR A 148 -9.95 19.84 7.57
N ASN A 149 -8.88 20.03 6.79
CA ASN A 149 -7.78 19.05 6.67
C ASN A 149 -7.00 18.85 7.97
N SER A 150 -6.82 19.90 8.76
CA SER A 150 -6.08 19.85 10.04
C SER A 150 -6.85 19.18 11.18
N ALA A 151 -8.18 18.93 11.02
CA ALA A 151 -8.99 18.32 12.05
C ALA A 151 -8.99 16.79 11.97
N THR A 152 -8.97 16.13 13.13
CA THR A 152 -9.13 14.67 13.23
C THR A 152 -10.59 14.36 13.50
N TYR A 153 -11.21 13.56 12.65
CA TYR A 153 -12.61 13.16 12.80
C TYR A 153 -12.69 11.66 13.11
N GLU A 154 -13.67 11.29 13.91
CA GLU A 154 -14.04 9.89 14.07
C GLU A 154 -14.54 9.32 12.73
N LYS A 155 -14.34 8.02 12.53
CA LYS A 155 -14.93 7.33 11.38
C LYS A 155 -16.44 7.53 11.38
N MET A 156 -16.98 7.86 10.21
CA MET A 156 -18.43 7.88 10.04
C MET A 156 -18.92 6.44 9.98
N ASP A 157 -19.48 5.93 11.09
CA ASP A 157 -20.26 4.71 11.04
C ASP A 157 -21.57 5.00 10.32
N LEU A 158 -21.76 4.39 9.19
CA LEU A 158 -23.06 4.32 8.55
C LEU A 158 -23.82 3.22 9.29
N ASP A 159 -24.56 3.62 10.32
CA ASP A 159 -25.35 2.72 11.16
C ASP A 159 -26.13 1.70 10.33
N ASP A 160 -25.63 0.50 10.31
CA ASP A 160 -26.35 -0.74 10.16
C ASP A 160 -25.38 -1.89 10.47
N LYS A 161 -25.45 -2.41 11.69
CA LYS A 161 -24.85 -3.71 12.00
C LYS A 161 -25.47 -4.73 11.02
N PRO A 162 -24.66 -5.55 10.32
CA PRO A 162 -25.20 -6.63 9.54
C PRO A 162 -25.87 -7.61 10.50
N THR A 163 -27.20 -7.56 10.59
CA THR A 163 -28.00 -8.60 11.21
C THR A 163 -28.06 -9.76 10.21
N GLY A 164 -27.28 -10.80 10.45
CA GLY A 164 -27.37 -12.06 9.73
C GLY A 164 -26.20 -12.29 8.75
N ALA A 165 -25.63 -13.48 8.87
CA ALA A 165 -24.58 -14.00 8.00
C ALA A 165 -25.09 -14.16 6.55
N GLU A 166 -25.07 -13.10 5.76
CA GLU A 166 -25.21 -13.20 4.31
C GLU A 166 -23.82 -13.39 3.69
N LYS A 167 -23.69 -14.50 2.95
CA LYS A 167 -22.51 -14.80 2.15
C LYS A 167 -22.25 -13.64 1.17
N PRO A 168 -20.99 -13.20 0.97
CA PRO A 168 -20.68 -12.09 0.09
C PRO A 168 -21.11 -12.43 -1.34
N LYS A 169 -22.14 -11.77 -1.82
CA LYS A 169 -22.53 -11.79 -3.23
C LYS A 169 -21.43 -11.10 -4.04
N LYS A 170 -21.01 -11.72 -5.11
CA LYS A 170 -19.95 -11.31 -6.08
C LYS A 170 -20.20 -9.97 -6.82
N VAL A 171 -21.12 -9.15 -6.35
CA VAL A 171 -21.45 -7.83 -6.92
C VAL A 171 -20.88 -6.78 -5.97
N MET A 172 -20.22 -5.77 -6.53
CA MET A 172 -19.72 -4.58 -5.81
C MET A 172 -20.77 -4.15 -4.78
N ASN A 173 -20.48 -4.37 -3.49
CA ASN A 173 -21.37 -3.91 -2.44
C ASN A 173 -21.19 -2.39 -2.36
N THR A 174 -22.10 -1.66 -2.98
CA THR A 174 -22.06 -0.19 -3.12
C THR A 174 -21.93 0.49 -1.76
N LYS A 175 -22.46 -0.14 -0.69
CA LYS A 175 -22.41 0.34 0.69
C LYS A 175 -20.96 0.41 1.22
N GLU A 176 -20.19 -0.66 1.03
CA GLU A 176 -18.80 -0.76 1.52
C GLU A 176 -17.88 0.21 0.76
N THR A 177 -18.04 0.29 -0.56
CA THR A 177 -17.32 1.25 -1.40
C THR A 177 -17.61 2.69 -0.97
N VAL A 178 -18.86 3.02 -0.69
CA VAL A 178 -19.28 4.35 -0.22
C VAL A 178 -18.69 4.66 1.15
N ASN A 179 -18.67 3.70 2.07
CA ASN A 179 -18.04 3.86 3.39
C ASN A 179 -16.54 4.13 3.29
N ALA A 180 -15.85 3.37 2.45
CA ALA A 180 -14.43 3.52 2.21
C ALA A 180 -14.09 4.95 1.74
N PHE A 181 -14.79 5.43 0.71
CA PHE A 181 -14.53 6.78 0.16
C PHE A 181 -15.02 7.91 1.05
N SER A 182 -16.06 7.71 1.86
CA SER A 182 -16.53 8.72 2.82
C SER A 182 -15.52 8.99 3.94
N ASN A 183 -14.66 8.02 4.24
CA ASN A 183 -13.62 8.11 5.26
C ASN A 183 -12.23 8.43 4.67
N LEU A 184 -12.09 8.42 3.35
CA LEU A 184 -10.85 8.81 2.68
C LEU A 184 -10.62 10.32 2.82
N ARG A 185 -9.45 10.70 3.34
CA ARG A 185 -9.07 12.11 3.46
C ARG A 185 -8.25 12.53 2.25
N PRO A 186 -8.65 13.58 1.51
CA PRO A 186 -7.89 14.06 0.36
C PRO A 186 -6.43 14.40 0.70
N GLN A 187 -6.17 14.93 1.89
CA GLN A 187 -4.81 15.24 2.35
C GLN A 187 -3.89 14.01 2.37
N HIS A 188 -4.38 12.84 2.78
CA HIS A 188 -3.56 11.61 2.76
C HIS A 188 -3.10 11.25 1.35
N LEU A 189 -3.88 11.62 0.33
CA LEU A 189 -3.53 11.44 -1.07
C LEU A 189 -2.51 12.48 -1.52
N THR A 190 -2.71 13.76 -1.20
CA THR A 190 -1.77 14.81 -1.57
C THR A 190 -0.40 14.58 -0.96
N ASP A 191 -0.33 14.21 0.33
CA ASP A 191 0.92 13.92 1.03
C ASP A 191 1.69 12.75 0.41
N ALA A 192 0.98 11.74 -0.09
CA ALA A 192 1.57 10.58 -0.74
C ALA A 192 1.99 10.81 -2.19
N LEU A 193 1.18 11.56 -2.95
CA LEU A 193 1.39 11.82 -4.37
C LEU A 193 2.38 12.95 -4.62
N MET A 194 2.45 13.93 -3.70
CA MET A 194 3.26 15.14 -3.79
C MET A 194 4.31 15.14 -2.66
N VAL A 195 5.32 14.26 -2.78
CA VAL A 195 6.40 14.13 -1.79
C VAL A 195 6.90 15.50 -1.35
N SER A 196 6.88 15.77 -0.05
CA SER A 196 7.41 17.02 0.51
C SER A 196 8.92 17.01 0.46
N GLY A 197 9.52 18.04 -0.13
CA GLY A 197 10.96 18.22 -0.26
C GLY A 197 11.66 18.38 1.10
N ILE A 198 12.95 18.17 1.07
CA ILE A 198 13.85 18.42 2.19
C ILE A 198 14.48 19.81 1.94
N GLN A 199 14.11 20.78 2.77
CA GLN A 199 14.62 22.14 2.72
C GLN A 199 16.00 22.25 3.41
N ASP A 200 16.57 23.46 3.44
CA ASP A 200 17.86 23.74 4.04
C ASP A 200 17.97 23.20 5.48
N ILE A 201 18.79 22.17 5.65
CA ILE A 201 19.01 21.46 6.90
C ILE A 201 19.50 22.41 8.00
N ALA A 202 20.34 23.40 7.63
CA ALA A 202 20.92 24.32 8.59
C ALA A 202 19.91 25.26 9.26
N GLN A 203 18.79 25.54 8.58
CA GLN A 203 17.75 26.44 9.08
C GLN A 203 16.51 25.74 9.61
N SER A 204 16.33 24.45 9.28
CA SER A 204 15.11 23.70 9.60
C SER A 204 15.05 23.21 11.05
N GLY A 205 16.17 23.16 11.79
CA GLY A 205 16.25 22.51 13.11
C GLY A 205 16.06 20.99 13.06
N LEU A 206 16.16 20.40 11.85
CA LEU A 206 16.01 18.98 11.62
C LEU A 206 17.39 18.30 11.51
N THR A 207 17.45 17.06 11.93
CA THR A 207 18.66 16.21 11.80
C THR A 207 18.34 15.03 10.90
N TYR A 208 19.27 14.74 9.99
CA TYR A 208 19.16 13.63 9.06
C TYR A 208 20.22 12.57 9.34
N VAL A 209 19.80 11.32 9.49
CA VAL A 209 20.69 10.18 9.70
C VAL A 209 20.57 9.22 8.52
N ARG A 210 21.72 8.89 7.90
CA ARG A 210 21.79 7.90 6.83
C ARG A 210 22.24 6.56 7.38
N SER A 211 21.58 5.48 6.98
CA SER A 211 22.00 4.11 7.25
C SER A 211 21.79 3.21 6.03
N GLU A 212 22.36 2.02 6.06
CA GLU A 212 22.17 0.97 5.04
C GLU A 212 21.28 -0.12 5.58
N PHE A 213 20.43 -0.66 4.72
CA PHE A 213 19.51 -1.72 5.08
C PHE A 213 19.37 -2.73 3.93
N PHE A 214 19.33 -4.01 4.29
CA PHE A 214 19.13 -5.10 3.34
C PHE A 214 17.88 -5.86 3.72
N GLN A 215 16.97 -6.02 2.77
CA GLN A 215 15.68 -6.68 3.00
C GLN A 215 15.50 -7.85 2.04
N GLU A 216 15.10 -8.99 2.59
CA GLU A 216 14.62 -10.11 1.80
C GLU A 216 13.14 -9.89 1.46
N GLU A 217 12.83 -9.89 0.16
CA GLU A 217 11.51 -9.58 -0.36
C GLU A 217 11.12 -10.53 -1.52
N PRO A 218 9.82 -10.62 -1.88
CA PRO A 218 9.41 -11.34 -3.09
C PRO A 218 10.10 -10.77 -4.33
N ASP A 219 10.55 -11.65 -5.23
CA ASP A 219 11.11 -11.23 -6.53
C ASP A 219 9.96 -10.86 -7.48
N ASN A 220 9.69 -9.56 -7.62
CA ASN A 220 8.63 -9.04 -8.48
C ASN A 220 9.11 -8.70 -9.91
N ARG A 221 10.34 -9.10 -10.31
CA ARG A 221 10.83 -8.88 -11.66
C ARG A 221 10.06 -9.75 -12.67
N PRO A 222 9.84 -9.28 -13.91
CA PRO A 222 9.03 -10.01 -14.90
C PRO A 222 9.47 -11.44 -15.17
N GLN A 223 10.79 -11.73 -15.07
CA GLN A 223 11.38 -13.04 -15.30
C GLN A 223 11.43 -13.94 -14.07
N ALA A 224 11.01 -13.45 -12.90
CA ALA A 224 11.07 -14.21 -11.66
C ALA A 224 10.02 -15.33 -11.62
N LYS A 225 10.40 -16.48 -11.08
CA LYS A 225 9.43 -17.55 -10.82
C LYS A 225 8.62 -17.23 -9.58
N VAL A 226 7.36 -17.64 -9.59
CA VAL A 226 6.46 -17.45 -8.44
C VAL A 226 7.08 -18.04 -7.17
N GLY A 227 7.08 -17.26 -6.10
CA GLY A 227 7.63 -17.65 -4.80
C GLY A 227 9.15 -17.45 -4.65
N MET A 228 9.83 -16.96 -5.68
CA MET A 228 11.25 -16.56 -5.53
C MET A 228 11.38 -15.33 -4.65
N ARG A 229 12.47 -15.30 -3.88
CA ARG A 229 12.84 -14.18 -3.03
C ARG A 229 14.22 -13.66 -3.40
N VAL A 230 14.42 -12.37 -3.17
CA VAL A 230 15.69 -11.68 -3.40
C VAL A 230 16.03 -10.85 -2.19
N VAL A 231 17.30 -10.51 -2.03
CA VAL A 231 17.77 -9.50 -1.08
C VAL A 231 17.98 -8.21 -1.86
N ARG A 232 17.33 -7.13 -1.43
CA ARG A 232 17.48 -5.80 -2.01
C ARG A 232 18.19 -4.87 -1.02
N GLY A 233 19.15 -4.12 -1.52
CA GLY A 233 19.85 -3.12 -0.73
C GLY A 233 19.16 -1.75 -0.79
N TYR A 234 19.02 -1.11 0.36
CA TYR A 234 18.45 0.21 0.51
C TYR A 234 19.39 1.14 1.25
N TYR A 235 19.30 2.45 0.97
CA TYR A 235 19.63 3.46 1.95
C TYR A 235 18.38 3.91 2.68
N LEU A 236 18.53 4.14 3.99
CA LEU A 236 17.53 4.83 4.80
C LEU A 236 18.04 6.24 5.07
N LEU A 237 17.18 7.23 4.92
CA LEU A 237 17.40 8.60 5.38
C LEU A 237 16.29 8.92 6.38
N GLU A 238 16.67 9.09 7.64
CA GLU A 238 15.75 9.33 8.73
C GLU A 238 15.81 10.80 9.15
N GLU A 239 14.64 11.43 9.20
CA GLU A 239 14.46 12.82 9.58
C GLU A 239 13.97 12.92 11.02
N PHE A 240 14.74 13.60 11.85
CA PHE A 240 14.43 13.81 13.26
C PHE A 240 14.23 15.30 13.57
N SER A 241 13.23 15.62 14.38
CA SER A 241 13.15 16.90 15.07
C SER A 241 13.91 16.80 16.40
N GLN A 242 14.54 17.91 16.79
CA GLN A 242 15.15 18.09 18.10
C GLN A 242 14.33 19.10 18.90
N PRO A 243 13.29 18.67 19.60
CA PRO A 243 12.54 19.57 20.47
C PRO A 243 13.42 20.04 21.63
N SER A 244 13.12 21.20 22.20
CA SER A 244 13.80 21.78 23.38
C SER A 244 13.84 20.86 24.61
N SER A 245 13.02 19.80 24.63
CA SER A 245 13.02 18.74 25.66
C SER A 245 14.18 17.76 25.58
N GLY A 246 15.04 17.85 24.56
CA GLY A 246 16.25 17.01 24.41
C GLY A 246 16.04 15.61 23.81
N GLN A 247 14.81 15.18 23.57
CA GLN A 247 14.54 13.89 22.93
C GLN A 247 14.30 14.07 21.44
N ALA A 248 15.14 13.47 20.58
CA ALA A 248 14.93 13.44 19.14
C ALA A 248 13.68 12.62 18.81
N ARG A 249 12.83 13.14 17.90
CA ARG A 249 11.64 12.45 17.43
C ARG A 249 11.77 12.15 15.94
N LEU A 250 11.58 10.89 15.57
CA LEU A 250 11.53 10.48 14.18
C LEU A 250 10.23 11.02 13.56
N LEU A 251 10.38 11.84 12.51
CA LEU A 251 9.26 12.42 11.77
C LEU A 251 8.99 11.64 10.51
N ARG A 252 10.03 11.42 9.69
CA ARG A 252 9.93 10.70 8.42
C ARG A 252 11.11 9.76 8.23
N ARG A 253 10.89 8.68 7.50
CA ARG A 253 11.93 7.78 7.01
C ARG A 253 11.74 7.58 5.53
N PHE A 254 12.80 7.86 4.77
CA PHE A 254 12.86 7.66 3.34
C PHE A 254 13.70 6.40 3.04
N TRP A 255 13.19 5.55 2.17
CA TRP A 255 13.89 4.36 1.70
C TRP A 255 14.28 4.56 0.24
N PHE A 256 15.54 4.36 -0.07
CA PHE A 256 16.04 4.49 -1.44
C PHE A 256 16.54 3.15 -1.93
N ASP A 257 15.93 2.65 -3.01
CA ASP A 257 16.43 1.47 -3.72
C ASP A 257 17.80 1.81 -4.33
N ARG A 258 18.76 0.88 -4.17
CA ARG A 258 20.13 1.01 -4.68
C ARG A 258 20.37 0.23 -5.96
N VAL A 259 19.43 -0.60 -6.40
CA VAL A 259 19.62 -1.52 -7.53
C VAL A 259 19.58 -0.75 -8.85
N GLY A 260 20.74 -0.65 -9.50
CA GLY A 260 20.91 0.02 -10.79
C GLY A 260 20.89 1.56 -10.75
N ALA A 261 20.16 2.15 -9.82
CA ALA A 261 20.09 3.61 -9.59
C ALA A 261 19.63 3.90 -8.16
N ILE A 262 19.85 5.14 -7.70
CA ILE A 262 19.23 5.60 -6.45
C ILE A 262 17.83 6.12 -6.77
N ARG A 263 16.80 5.53 -6.16
CA ARG A 263 15.39 5.90 -6.37
C ARG A 263 14.64 5.86 -5.06
N LEU A 264 13.80 6.87 -4.81
CA LEU A 264 12.90 6.86 -3.67
C LEU A 264 11.88 5.72 -3.84
N ALA A 265 11.97 4.71 -2.97
CA ALA A 265 11.12 3.53 -3.01
C ALA A 265 9.98 3.57 -1.98
N ARG A 266 10.18 4.28 -0.85
CA ARG A 266 9.20 4.30 0.23
C ARG A 266 9.40 5.52 1.12
N VAL A 267 8.29 6.08 1.63
CA VAL A 267 8.28 7.13 2.65
C VAL A 267 7.35 6.72 3.78
N GLN A 268 7.85 6.79 5.00
CA GLN A 268 7.09 6.53 6.21
C GLN A 268 7.02 7.81 7.04
N ALA A 269 5.83 8.16 7.52
CA ALA A 269 5.61 9.28 8.43
C ALA A 269 5.16 8.77 9.80
N PHE A 270 5.67 9.41 10.85
CA PHE A 270 5.45 9.00 12.24
C PHE A 270 4.80 10.13 13.04
N SER A 271 4.01 9.74 14.05
CA SER A 271 3.44 10.68 15.02
C SER A 271 4.47 11.16 16.03
N ASP A 272 4.11 12.15 16.82
CA ASP A 272 4.91 12.61 17.98
C ASP A 272 5.20 11.50 19.01
N GLN A 273 4.40 10.43 19.00
CA GLN A 273 4.56 9.24 19.84
C GLN A 273 5.39 8.14 19.18
N GLY A 274 5.90 8.37 17.96
CA GLY A 274 6.67 7.38 17.18
C GLY A 274 5.82 6.30 16.53
N LEU A 275 4.49 6.47 16.47
CA LEU A 275 3.60 5.53 15.79
C LEU A 275 3.59 5.79 14.28
N LEU A 276 3.61 4.74 13.49
CA LEU A 276 3.52 4.83 12.03
C LEU A 276 2.13 5.33 11.61
N ILE A 277 2.09 6.55 11.05
CA ILE A 277 0.86 7.17 10.56
C ILE A 277 0.58 6.77 9.11
N THR A 278 1.58 6.92 8.25
CA THR A 278 1.46 6.68 6.82
C THR A 278 2.68 5.93 6.32
N ASP A 279 2.46 4.98 5.44
CA ASP A 279 3.48 4.23 4.73
C ASP A 279 3.15 4.27 3.24
N VAL A 280 4.00 4.93 2.46
CA VAL A 280 3.81 5.10 1.02
C VAL A 280 4.94 4.40 0.30
N SER A 281 4.60 3.50 -0.61
CA SER A 281 5.56 2.83 -1.49
C SER A 281 5.40 3.28 -2.93
N TYR A 282 6.52 3.39 -3.64
CA TYR A 282 6.62 3.90 -5.01
C TYR A 282 7.24 2.86 -5.92
N TRP A 283 6.62 2.60 -7.08
CA TRP A 283 7.11 1.63 -8.05
C TRP A 283 6.97 2.12 -9.49
N ASP A 284 7.66 1.42 -10.37
CA ASP A 284 7.51 1.52 -11.81
C ASP A 284 7.69 2.95 -12.31
N GLU A 285 8.89 3.53 -12.04
CA GLU A 285 9.22 4.86 -12.60
C GLU A 285 9.08 4.86 -14.12
N LYS A 286 8.37 5.84 -14.62
CA LYS A 286 8.11 6.06 -16.04
C LYS A 286 8.25 7.54 -16.38
N PRO A 287 8.53 7.89 -17.62
CA PRO A 287 8.44 9.29 -18.08
C PRO A 287 6.97 9.74 -18.07
N PHE A 288 6.72 10.93 -17.52
CA PHE A 288 5.39 11.53 -17.44
C PHE A 288 5.30 12.76 -18.36
N GLY A 289 4.24 12.84 -19.17
CA GLY A 289 3.96 13.92 -20.11
C GLY A 289 4.64 13.74 -21.48
N GLU A 290 4.69 14.75 -22.34
CA GLU A 290 5.31 14.75 -23.66
C GLU A 290 6.70 15.40 -23.65
N GLY A 291 7.70 14.91 -24.39
CA GLY A 291 9.04 15.51 -24.56
C GLY A 291 10.09 15.04 -23.56
N ALA A 292 10.96 15.94 -23.07
CA ALA A 292 11.99 15.66 -22.04
C ALA A 292 11.35 15.64 -20.67
N GLN A 293 11.13 14.47 -20.12
CA GLN A 293 10.13 14.18 -19.11
C GLN A 293 10.72 13.85 -17.73
N PRO A 294 10.10 14.29 -16.61
CA PRO A 294 10.47 13.77 -15.32
C PRO A 294 10.10 12.27 -15.22
N LEU A 295 11.03 11.50 -14.67
CA LEU A 295 10.73 10.11 -14.26
C LEU A 295 10.02 10.16 -12.92
N LEU A 296 8.76 9.69 -12.90
CA LEU A 296 7.93 9.63 -11.71
C LEU A 296 7.40 8.22 -11.47
N PRO A 297 7.10 7.85 -10.21
CA PRO A 297 6.45 6.58 -9.89
C PRO A 297 5.08 6.50 -10.60
N SER A 298 4.86 5.48 -11.41
CA SER A 298 3.58 5.27 -12.07
C SER A 298 2.61 4.46 -11.22
N ARG A 299 3.10 3.81 -10.15
CA ARG A 299 2.29 3.06 -9.18
C ARG A 299 2.69 3.48 -7.77
N ILE A 300 1.69 3.84 -6.97
CA ILE A 300 1.83 4.34 -5.61
C ILE A 300 0.87 3.55 -4.72
N GLU A 301 1.38 3.08 -3.59
CA GLU A 301 0.58 2.38 -2.60
C GLU A 301 0.68 3.12 -1.27
N ILE A 302 -0.46 3.44 -0.70
CA ILE A 302 -0.61 4.17 0.56
C ILE A 302 -1.21 3.23 1.57
N THR A 303 -0.52 2.99 2.69
CA THR A 303 -1.02 2.24 3.82
C THR A 303 -1.20 3.19 5.01
N ARG A 304 -2.38 3.16 5.61
CA ARG A 304 -2.74 3.94 6.80
C ARG A 304 -3.13 2.99 7.93
N PRO A 305 -2.16 2.53 8.76
CA PRO A 305 -2.43 1.49 9.77
C PRO A 305 -3.50 1.90 10.79
N HIS A 306 -3.45 3.15 11.26
CA HIS A 306 -4.45 3.66 12.22
C HIS A 306 -5.84 3.78 11.60
N ASP A 307 -5.93 4.21 10.36
CA ASP A 307 -7.19 4.35 9.62
C ASP A 307 -7.66 3.02 9.02
N ARG A 308 -6.83 1.97 9.12
CA ARG A 308 -7.11 0.59 8.69
C ARG A 308 -7.49 0.47 7.22
N TYR A 309 -6.77 1.17 6.35
CA TYR A 309 -6.93 1.00 4.91
C TYR A 309 -5.61 1.03 4.16
N LYS A 310 -5.65 0.46 2.97
CA LYS A 310 -4.62 0.52 1.96
C LYS A 310 -5.24 0.99 0.64
N LEU A 311 -4.56 1.86 -0.07
CA LEU A 311 -4.98 2.41 -1.33
C LEU A 311 -3.86 2.23 -2.35
N SER A 312 -4.17 1.63 -3.50
CA SER A 312 -3.25 1.52 -4.62
C SER A 312 -3.72 2.41 -5.76
N ILE A 313 -2.82 3.23 -6.30
CA ILE A 313 -3.04 4.13 -7.42
C ILE A 313 -2.04 3.76 -8.51
N ALA A 314 -2.52 3.57 -9.74
CA ALA A 314 -1.67 3.35 -10.91
C ALA A 314 -2.09 4.27 -12.06
N TYR A 315 -1.13 5.04 -12.61
CA TYR A 315 -1.39 5.87 -13.77
C TYR A 315 -1.53 5.00 -15.02
N GLN A 316 -2.68 5.09 -15.70
CA GLN A 316 -2.97 4.28 -16.91
C GLN A 316 -2.07 4.64 -18.07
N SER A 317 -1.80 5.94 -18.28
CA SER A 317 -1.00 6.47 -19.37
C SER A 317 -0.10 7.60 -18.90
N PRO A 318 1.03 7.31 -18.24
CA PRO A 318 1.95 8.33 -17.72
C PRO A 318 2.42 9.33 -18.79
N ALA A 319 2.73 8.86 -20.00
CA ALA A 319 3.16 9.72 -21.12
C ALA A 319 2.10 10.72 -21.60
N ALA A 320 0.80 10.48 -21.30
CA ALA A 320 -0.30 11.38 -21.63
C ALA A 320 -0.75 12.23 -20.43
N ALA A 321 -0.01 12.22 -19.32
CA ALA A 321 -0.33 13.04 -18.17
C ALA A 321 0.08 14.50 -18.40
N ASP A 322 -0.71 15.44 -17.90
CA ASP A 322 -0.31 16.86 -17.82
C ASP A 322 0.62 17.02 -16.60
N ILE A 323 1.81 17.60 -16.81
CA ILE A 323 2.82 17.86 -15.78
C ILE A 323 3.09 19.35 -15.70
N ASP A 324 3.23 19.86 -14.46
CA ASP A 324 3.59 21.25 -14.15
C ASP A 324 2.67 22.31 -14.80
N ARG A 325 1.43 21.88 -15.09
CA ARG A 325 0.38 22.78 -15.54
C ARG A 325 -0.25 23.50 -14.35
N GLU A 326 -0.37 24.83 -14.44
CA GLU A 326 -1.09 25.63 -13.44
C GLU A 326 -2.61 25.44 -13.58
N PHE A 327 -3.28 25.08 -12.49
CA PHE A 327 -4.73 25.00 -12.40
C PHE A 327 -5.24 26.11 -11.48
N GLN A 328 -6.37 26.71 -11.87
CA GLN A 328 -6.97 27.78 -11.06
C GLN A 328 -7.51 27.23 -9.73
N PRO A 329 -7.49 28.01 -8.63
CA PRO A 329 -7.93 27.55 -7.31
C PRO A 329 -9.36 26.99 -7.29
N GLU A 330 -10.23 27.52 -8.13
CA GLU A 330 -11.64 27.12 -8.26
C GLU A 330 -11.78 25.66 -8.72
N ALA A 331 -10.79 25.14 -9.44
CA ALA A 331 -10.77 23.72 -9.85
C ALA A 331 -10.72 22.75 -8.67
N PHE A 332 -10.30 23.21 -7.50
CA PHE A 332 -10.17 22.43 -6.27
C PHE A 332 -11.27 22.70 -5.24
N VAL A 333 -12.35 23.35 -5.69
CA VAL A 333 -13.53 23.65 -4.87
C VAL A 333 -14.77 22.96 -5.45
N LEU A 334 -15.18 21.85 -4.82
CA LEU A 334 -16.38 21.12 -5.24
C LEU A 334 -17.64 21.79 -4.71
N GLU A 335 -18.60 22.07 -5.57
CA GLU A 335 -19.92 22.56 -5.21
C GLU A 335 -20.94 21.41 -5.15
N ASN A 336 -21.92 21.52 -4.24
CA ASN A 336 -23.00 20.54 -4.08
C ASN A 336 -24.08 20.72 -5.19
N ARG A 337 -23.69 20.63 -6.45
CA ARG A 337 -24.60 20.79 -7.60
C ARG A 337 -25.65 19.67 -7.72
N TRP A 338 -25.47 18.58 -6.99
CA TRP A 338 -26.41 17.45 -6.97
C TRP A 338 -27.46 17.56 -5.85
N GLN A 339 -27.43 18.63 -5.07
CA GLN A 339 -28.35 18.85 -3.93
C GLN A 339 -28.35 17.67 -2.93
N LEU A 340 -27.18 17.06 -2.73
CA LEU A 340 -27.03 15.96 -1.78
C LEU A 340 -27.20 16.46 -0.33
N PRO A 341 -27.68 15.59 0.58
CA PRO A 341 -27.67 15.90 2.01
C PRO A 341 -26.26 16.25 2.49
N GLU A 342 -26.10 17.43 3.10
CA GLU A 342 -24.80 17.91 3.55
C GLU A 342 -24.43 17.36 4.93
N VAL A 343 -23.18 16.98 5.09
CA VAL A 343 -22.56 16.56 6.34
C VAL A 343 -21.36 17.45 6.60
N ASP A 344 -21.51 18.38 7.54
CA ASP A 344 -20.43 19.24 8.04
C ASP A 344 -19.76 18.55 9.23
N LEU A 345 -18.52 18.05 9.03
CA LEU A 345 -17.79 17.32 10.06
C LEU A 345 -17.31 18.23 11.19
N ASP A 346 -16.95 19.48 10.87
CA ASP A 346 -16.52 20.46 11.88
C ASP A 346 -17.68 20.84 12.80
N ALA A 347 -18.88 21.04 12.23
CA ALA A 347 -20.09 21.31 13.02
C ALA A 347 -20.45 20.12 13.92
N ARG A 348 -20.34 18.89 13.41
CA ARG A 348 -20.58 17.68 14.22
C ARG A 348 -19.61 17.56 15.38
N GLN A 349 -18.33 17.86 15.16
CA GLN A 349 -17.31 17.81 16.21
C GLN A 349 -17.57 18.87 17.30
N ARG A 350 -17.92 20.09 16.91
CA ARG A 350 -18.31 21.16 17.87
C ARG A 350 -19.52 20.78 18.71
N ASN A 351 -20.55 20.21 18.09
CA ASN A 351 -21.76 19.79 18.79
C ASN A 351 -21.50 18.65 19.79
N LYS A 352 -20.61 17.70 19.45
CA LYS A 352 -20.19 16.65 20.40
C LYS A 352 -19.44 17.22 21.60
N ALA A 353 -18.50 18.14 21.37
CA ALA A 353 -17.73 18.78 22.45
C ALA A 353 -18.61 19.61 23.39
N SER A 354 -19.75 20.17 22.94
CA SER A 354 -20.68 20.91 23.75
C SER A 354 -21.64 20.05 24.58
N VAL A 355 -21.74 18.74 24.30
CA VAL A 355 -22.66 17.79 24.98
C VAL A 355 -21.93 16.97 26.04
N THR A 356 -20.59 16.98 26.05
CA THR A 356 -19.80 16.26 27.08
C THR A 356 -19.54 17.25 28.23
N PRO A 357 -20.16 17.08 29.43
CA PRO A 357 -20.02 17.97 30.58
C PRO A 357 -18.61 17.91 31.19
#